data_88baaa42ccde5e44261b2e0853cf20c6
#
_entry.id   88baaa42ccde5e44261b2e0853cf20c6
#
_cell.length_a   1.000
_cell.length_b   1.000
_cell.length_c   1.000
_cell.angle_alpha   90.00
_cell.angle_beta   90.00
_cell.angle_gamma   90.00
#
_symmetry.space_group_name_H-M   'P 1'
#
loop_
_entity.id
_entity.type
_entity.pdbx_description
1 polymer ?
#
loop_
_entity_poly.entity_id
_entity_poly.type
_entity_poly.pdbx_seq_one_letter_code
_entity_poly.pdbx_strand_id
1 'polypeptide(L)'
;MSPVDYEGGNLKGQLAGVIRPIAREWRFQTLGEYRAVLSLYGITVDEVKGEYGGREYHGLSYSATDKDGNKVGKPFKSSVFGKEAGIAALEKRMLSSAAWMKSHKDIATDTAARIASAMQTAGRDRVLFERELMRQGIGVVFRTNEARIYGATFIDHADKTVFNGSRLGKEFSANVFNDLFAGQDGIHPPQQSAGVERPAQQQGHTGAAEWNVNGHDTDYQPDHKDNTAQNVANAFSLFAPVQGGASGDQPAPQQRKKKKKRKFGRQQ
;
A
#
# COMPACT_ATOMS: atom_id res chain seq x y z
N MET A 1 -5.39 16.18 -7.38
CA MET A 1 -4.23 16.02 -6.47
C MET A 1 -2.97 16.19 -7.31
N SER A 2 -1.94 16.84 -6.77
CA SER A 2 -0.65 17.00 -7.45
C SER A 2 0.40 16.11 -6.78
N PRO A 3 1.44 15.67 -7.50
CA PRO A 3 2.59 15.00 -6.89
C PRO A 3 3.20 15.85 -5.77
N VAL A 4 3.76 15.17 -4.78
CA VAL A 4 4.41 15.79 -3.63
C VAL A 4 5.76 16.37 -4.07
N ASP A 5 5.98 17.64 -3.74
CA ASP A 5 7.28 18.29 -3.85
C ASP A 5 7.99 18.21 -2.49
N TYR A 6 8.91 17.26 -2.36
CA TYR A 6 9.63 17.03 -1.10
C TYR A 6 10.66 18.13 -0.77
N GLU A 7 11.02 18.97 -1.75
CA GLU A 7 11.91 20.13 -1.57
C GLU A 7 11.13 21.41 -1.23
N GLY A 8 9.86 21.48 -1.60
CA GLY A 8 9.02 22.67 -1.54
C GLY A 8 8.46 23.04 -0.16
N GLY A 9 8.94 22.47 0.93
CA GLY A 9 8.48 22.76 2.29
C GLY A 9 7.08 22.20 2.61
N ASN A 10 6.66 22.30 3.87
CA ASN A 10 5.39 21.75 4.39
C ASN A 10 5.07 20.31 3.91
N LEU A 11 6.09 19.47 3.82
CA LEU A 11 5.96 18.09 3.34
C LEU A 11 4.81 17.33 4.02
N LYS A 12 4.67 17.48 5.34
CA LYS A 12 3.56 16.85 6.10
C LYS A 12 2.18 17.25 5.58
N GLY A 13 1.99 18.53 5.25
CA GLY A 13 0.74 19.04 4.70
C GLY A 13 0.46 18.49 3.30
N GLN A 14 1.48 18.45 2.45
CA GLN A 14 1.39 17.88 1.11
C GLN A 14 1.02 16.38 1.17
N LEU A 15 1.74 15.58 1.98
CA LEU A 15 1.41 14.18 2.20
C LEU A 15 -0.03 13.99 2.71
N ALA A 16 -0.46 14.81 3.69
CA ALA A 16 -1.82 14.74 4.21
C ALA A 16 -2.88 15.03 3.14
N GLY A 17 -2.61 15.97 2.24
CA GLY A 17 -3.48 16.34 1.12
C GLY A 17 -3.70 15.22 0.11
N VAL A 18 -2.78 14.28 0.01
CA VAL A 18 -2.88 13.11 -0.88
C VAL A 18 -3.39 11.87 -0.12
N ILE A 19 -2.78 11.55 1.02
CA ILE A 19 -3.07 10.32 1.77
C ILE A 19 -4.53 10.25 2.22
N ARG A 20 -5.06 11.33 2.80
CA ARG A 20 -6.42 11.36 3.35
C ARG A 20 -7.51 11.13 2.32
N PRO A 21 -7.56 11.84 1.17
CA PRO A 21 -8.55 11.55 0.13
C PRO A 21 -8.43 10.14 -0.42
N ILE A 22 -7.21 9.64 -0.69
CA ILE A 22 -7.02 8.30 -1.22
C ILE A 22 -7.53 7.25 -0.23
N ALA A 23 -7.16 7.33 1.05
CA ALA A 23 -7.60 6.39 2.06
C ALA A 23 -9.14 6.36 2.24
N ARG A 24 -9.84 7.49 2.03
CA ARG A 24 -11.28 7.62 2.21
C ARG A 24 -12.10 7.29 0.96
N GLU A 25 -11.63 7.69 -0.21
CA GLU A 25 -12.46 7.72 -1.42
C GLU A 25 -12.15 6.58 -2.37
N TRP A 26 -10.88 6.13 -2.43
CA TRP A 26 -10.46 5.12 -3.36
C TRP A 26 -10.82 3.70 -2.92
N ARG A 27 -11.00 2.83 -3.90
CA ARG A 27 -11.30 1.41 -3.70
C ARG A 27 -10.11 0.58 -4.12
N PHE A 28 -9.49 -0.06 -3.17
CA PHE A 28 -8.36 -0.96 -3.32
C PHE A 28 -8.57 -2.18 -2.42
N GLN A 29 -8.01 -3.31 -2.77
CA GLN A 29 -8.24 -4.58 -2.08
C GLN A 29 -6.98 -5.09 -1.36
N THR A 30 -5.83 -4.48 -1.63
CA THR A 30 -4.54 -4.83 -1.00
C THR A 30 -3.75 -3.58 -0.65
N LEU A 31 -2.80 -3.72 0.28
CA LEU A 31 -1.85 -2.63 0.59
C LEU A 31 -0.95 -2.32 -0.62
N GLY A 32 -0.66 -3.31 -1.48
CA GLY A 32 0.08 -3.12 -2.73
C GLY A 32 -0.67 -2.22 -3.72
N GLU A 33 -1.99 -2.40 -3.88
CA GLU A 33 -2.83 -1.53 -4.69
C GLU A 33 -2.90 -0.11 -4.12
N TYR A 34 -3.03 0.02 -2.80
CA TYR A 34 -2.99 1.33 -2.13
C TYR A 34 -1.65 2.03 -2.33
N ARG A 35 -0.53 1.29 -2.20
CA ARG A 35 0.82 1.81 -2.47
C ARG A 35 0.98 2.27 -3.92
N ALA A 36 0.41 1.54 -4.89
CA ALA A 36 0.47 1.91 -6.30
C ALA A 36 -0.24 3.24 -6.59
N VAL A 37 -1.38 3.52 -5.96
CA VAL A 37 -2.01 4.85 -6.09
C VAL A 37 -1.14 5.95 -5.50
N LEU A 38 -0.60 5.72 -4.31
CA LEU A 38 0.25 6.70 -3.62
C LEU A 38 1.52 7.01 -4.44
N SER A 39 2.10 6.00 -5.10
CA SER A 39 3.33 6.19 -5.89
C SER A 39 3.16 7.15 -7.07
N LEU A 40 1.95 7.29 -7.63
CA LEU A 40 1.66 8.30 -8.66
C LEU A 40 1.84 9.73 -8.15
N TYR A 41 1.83 9.91 -6.83
CA TYR A 41 1.98 11.21 -6.18
C TYR A 41 3.32 11.35 -5.44
N GLY A 42 4.29 10.47 -5.69
CA GLY A 42 5.59 10.50 -5.02
C GLY A 42 5.52 10.13 -3.54
N ILE A 43 4.66 9.19 -3.17
CA ILE A 43 4.50 8.71 -1.79
C ILE A 43 4.57 7.19 -1.76
N THR A 44 5.27 6.65 -0.76
CA THR A 44 5.22 5.22 -0.45
C THR A 44 4.74 4.98 0.97
N VAL A 45 4.25 3.77 1.24
CA VAL A 45 3.79 3.33 2.56
C VAL A 45 4.40 1.98 2.89
N ASP A 46 4.92 1.84 4.11
CA ASP A 46 5.50 0.61 4.61
C ASP A 46 4.74 0.11 5.82
N GLU A 47 4.62 -1.19 5.89
CA GLU A 47 4.09 -1.90 7.05
C GLU A 47 5.21 -2.07 8.07
N VAL A 48 4.94 -1.68 9.30
CA VAL A 48 5.90 -1.77 10.41
C VAL A 48 5.31 -2.65 11.50
N LYS A 49 5.95 -3.78 11.73
CA LYS A 49 5.61 -4.73 12.80
C LYS A 49 6.77 -4.81 13.77
N GLY A 50 6.48 -4.99 15.05
CA GLY A 50 7.50 -5.15 16.08
C GLY A 50 6.89 -5.34 17.45
N GLU A 51 7.77 -5.43 18.45
CA GLU A 51 7.41 -5.56 19.85
C GLU A 51 8.09 -4.46 20.67
N TYR A 52 7.36 -3.85 21.58
CA TYR A 52 7.89 -2.88 22.52
C TYR A 52 7.26 -3.08 23.89
N GLY A 53 8.10 -3.30 24.91
CA GLY A 53 7.64 -3.53 26.29
C GLY A 53 6.70 -4.72 26.44
N GLY A 54 6.94 -5.83 25.73
CA GLY A 54 6.11 -7.03 25.76
C GLY A 54 4.77 -6.89 25.01
N ARG A 55 4.59 -5.82 24.21
CA ARG A 55 3.39 -5.61 23.40
C ARG A 55 3.76 -5.54 21.92
N GLU A 56 3.12 -6.39 21.13
CA GLU A 56 3.20 -6.31 19.68
C GLU A 56 2.55 -5.03 19.16
N TYR A 57 3.17 -4.43 18.15
CA TYR A 57 2.56 -3.34 17.40
C TYR A 57 2.59 -3.64 15.90
N HIS A 58 1.56 -3.17 15.22
CA HIS A 58 1.41 -3.25 13.79
C HIS A 58 0.92 -1.89 13.30
N GLY A 59 1.68 -1.24 12.44
CA GLY A 59 1.40 0.11 11.98
C GLY A 59 1.88 0.38 10.57
N LEU A 60 1.64 1.60 10.09
CA LEU A 60 2.10 2.05 8.79
C LEU A 60 2.97 3.30 8.95
N SER A 61 3.97 3.38 8.08
CA SER A 61 4.86 4.52 7.92
C SER A 61 4.82 5.03 6.49
N TYR A 62 4.66 6.32 6.30
CA TYR A 62 4.58 6.99 5.00
C TYR A 62 5.83 7.80 4.74
N SER A 63 6.37 7.72 3.52
CA SER A 63 7.52 8.47 3.08
C SER A 63 7.25 9.15 1.74
N ALA A 64 7.79 10.34 1.53
CA ALA A 64 7.92 10.88 0.19
C ALA A 64 8.97 10.08 -0.59
N THR A 65 8.85 10.08 -1.91
CA THR A 65 9.83 9.47 -2.80
C THR A 65 10.33 10.48 -3.82
N ASP A 66 11.57 10.30 -4.27
CA ASP A 66 12.11 10.98 -5.44
C ASP A 66 11.53 10.41 -6.75
N LYS A 67 12.05 10.89 -7.89
CA LYS A 67 11.62 10.46 -9.23
C LYS A 67 11.97 9.00 -9.51
N ASP A 68 12.97 8.46 -8.84
CA ASP A 68 13.43 7.09 -8.98
C ASP A 68 12.70 6.13 -8.00
N GLY A 69 11.80 6.68 -7.18
CA GLY A 69 11.04 5.91 -6.18
C GLY A 69 11.78 5.69 -4.85
N ASN A 70 12.98 6.27 -4.67
CA ASN A 70 13.72 6.17 -3.42
C ASN A 70 13.08 7.05 -2.35
N LYS A 71 13.06 6.55 -1.10
CA LYS A 71 12.51 7.31 0.02
C LYS A 71 13.37 8.51 0.34
N VAL A 72 12.75 9.67 0.48
CA VAL A 72 13.39 10.93 0.85
C VAL A 72 12.84 11.49 2.15
N GLY A 73 13.70 12.09 2.95
CA GLY A 73 13.34 12.68 4.23
C GLY A 73 13.02 11.65 5.33
N LYS A 74 12.41 12.14 6.41
CA LYS A 74 12.02 11.29 7.56
C LYS A 74 10.63 10.70 7.31
N PRO A 75 10.42 9.40 7.60
CA PRO A 75 9.12 8.78 7.49
C PRO A 75 8.15 9.32 8.55
N PHE A 76 6.87 9.34 8.22
CA PHE A 76 5.79 9.79 9.09
C PHE A 76 4.93 8.61 9.54
N LYS A 77 4.62 8.52 10.83
CA LYS A 77 3.64 7.56 11.34
C LYS A 77 2.26 7.80 10.70
N SER A 78 1.50 6.76 10.44
CA SER A 78 0.14 6.85 9.92
C SER A 78 -0.79 7.73 10.80
N SER A 79 -0.60 7.70 12.13
CA SER A 79 -1.39 8.50 13.07
C SER A 79 -1.33 10.01 12.82
N VAL A 80 -0.27 10.50 12.18
CA VAL A 80 -0.11 11.91 11.79
C VAL A 80 -1.14 12.34 10.74
N PHE A 81 -1.62 11.40 9.93
CA PHE A 81 -2.55 11.65 8.81
C PHE A 81 -4.00 11.34 9.16
N GLY A 82 -4.28 10.88 10.39
CA GLY A 82 -5.61 10.53 10.86
C GLY A 82 -5.84 9.03 10.96
N LYS A 83 -6.97 8.65 11.55
CA LYS A 83 -7.30 7.24 11.78
C LYS A 83 -7.47 6.45 10.49
N GLU A 84 -7.94 7.10 9.43
CA GLU A 84 -8.19 6.51 8.11
C GLU A 84 -6.92 6.03 7.41
N ALA A 85 -5.78 6.63 7.73
CA ALA A 85 -4.48 6.27 7.17
C ALA A 85 -3.79 5.11 7.94
N GLY A 86 -4.40 4.64 9.04
CA GLY A 86 -3.86 3.54 9.85
C GLY A 86 -4.24 2.17 9.29
N ILE A 87 -3.44 1.14 9.62
CA ILE A 87 -3.59 -0.22 9.09
C ILE A 87 -5.00 -0.78 9.30
N ALA A 88 -5.58 -0.71 10.49
CA ALA A 88 -6.90 -1.25 10.79
C ALA A 88 -8.02 -0.60 9.95
N ALA A 89 -7.92 0.71 9.66
CA ALA A 89 -8.89 1.40 8.81
C ALA A 89 -8.71 1.01 7.33
N LEU A 90 -7.48 0.86 6.86
CA LEU A 90 -7.20 0.41 5.49
C LEU A 90 -7.63 -1.04 5.28
N GLU A 91 -7.40 -1.96 6.23
CA GLU A 91 -7.90 -3.33 6.17
C GLU A 91 -9.44 -3.37 6.05
N LYS A 92 -10.15 -2.60 6.87
CA LYS A 92 -11.60 -2.44 6.75
C LYS A 92 -11.99 -1.89 5.38
N ARG A 93 -11.24 -0.92 4.85
CA ARG A 93 -11.46 -0.36 3.51
C ARG A 93 -11.24 -1.41 2.42
N MET A 94 -10.18 -2.21 2.50
CA MET A 94 -9.89 -3.29 1.57
C MET A 94 -11.03 -4.32 1.52
N LEU A 95 -11.51 -4.77 2.68
CA LEU A 95 -12.64 -5.69 2.77
C LEU A 95 -13.92 -5.10 2.16
N SER A 96 -14.25 -3.85 2.49
CA SER A 96 -15.42 -3.18 1.93
C SER A 96 -15.30 -2.95 0.42
N SER A 97 -14.11 -2.63 -0.07
CA SER A 97 -13.83 -2.49 -1.50
C SER A 97 -13.98 -3.82 -2.24
N ALA A 98 -13.46 -4.91 -1.67
CA ALA A 98 -13.61 -6.24 -2.26
C ALA A 98 -15.08 -6.67 -2.38
N ALA A 99 -15.89 -6.41 -1.35
CA ALA A 99 -17.32 -6.68 -1.38
C ALA A 99 -18.04 -5.81 -2.44
N TRP A 100 -17.71 -4.53 -2.50
CA TRP A 100 -18.29 -3.60 -3.46
C TRP A 100 -17.94 -3.97 -4.91
N MET A 101 -16.67 -4.28 -5.19
CA MET A 101 -16.22 -4.69 -6.54
C MET A 101 -16.88 -5.98 -7.03
N LYS A 102 -17.26 -6.90 -6.13
CA LYS A 102 -18.01 -8.10 -6.50
C LYS A 102 -19.42 -7.78 -7.02
N SER A 103 -20.04 -6.71 -6.56
CA SER A 103 -21.36 -6.25 -7.00
C SER A 103 -21.30 -5.27 -8.19
N HIS A 104 -20.12 -4.73 -8.51
CA HIS A 104 -19.90 -3.76 -9.59
C HIS A 104 -18.88 -4.31 -10.59
N LYS A 105 -19.20 -5.48 -11.17
CA LYS A 105 -18.32 -6.16 -12.15
C LYS A 105 -18.21 -5.41 -13.47
N ASP A 106 -19.21 -4.63 -13.80
CA ASP A 106 -19.27 -3.72 -14.94
C ASP A 106 -18.06 -2.78 -14.98
N ILE A 107 -17.65 -2.21 -13.84
CA ILE A 107 -16.47 -1.33 -13.74
C ILE A 107 -15.18 -2.09 -14.10
N ALA A 108 -15.00 -3.28 -13.56
CA ALA A 108 -13.83 -4.09 -13.89
C ALA A 108 -13.80 -4.47 -15.38
N THR A 109 -14.97 -4.78 -15.96
CA THR A 109 -15.13 -5.12 -17.38
C THR A 109 -14.82 -3.91 -18.28
N ASP A 110 -15.33 -2.73 -17.93
CA ASP A 110 -15.07 -1.49 -18.66
C ASP A 110 -13.58 -1.10 -18.58
N THR A 111 -13.00 -1.13 -17.38
CA THR A 111 -11.56 -0.87 -17.19
C THR A 111 -10.71 -1.84 -18.03
N ALA A 112 -11.05 -3.14 -18.02
CA ALA A 112 -10.36 -4.16 -18.81
C ALA A 112 -10.46 -3.89 -20.32
N ALA A 113 -11.64 -3.50 -20.81
CA ALA A 113 -11.84 -3.14 -22.23
C ALA A 113 -10.99 -1.93 -22.66
N ARG A 114 -10.92 -0.91 -21.82
CA ARG A 114 -10.07 0.28 -22.07
C ARG A 114 -8.58 -0.08 -22.08
N ILE A 115 -8.13 -0.95 -21.17
CA ILE A 115 -6.74 -1.43 -21.16
C ILE A 115 -6.45 -2.26 -22.43
N ALA A 116 -7.34 -3.17 -22.83
CA ALA A 116 -7.18 -3.96 -24.05
C ALA A 116 -7.10 -3.06 -25.30
N SER A 117 -7.93 -2.03 -25.39
CA SER A 117 -7.87 -1.02 -26.47
C SER A 117 -6.52 -0.30 -26.51
N ALA A 118 -5.99 0.11 -25.36
CA ALA A 118 -4.68 0.75 -25.27
C ALA A 118 -3.55 -0.21 -25.70
N MET A 119 -3.62 -1.49 -25.31
CA MET A 119 -2.67 -2.52 -25.75
C MET A 119 -2.68 -2.72 -27.26
N GLN A 120 -3.86 -2.76 -27.89
CA GLN A 120 -3.99 -2.88 -29.34
C GLN A 120 -3.40 -1.67 -30.07
N THR A 121 -3.67 -0.46 -29.59
CA THR A 121 -3.16 0.78 -30.18
C THR A 121 -1.65 0.90 -30.05
N ALA A 122 -1.11 0.55 -28.89
CA ALA A 122 0.31 0.71 -28.57
C ALA A 122 1.20 -0.42 -29.14
N GLY A 123 0.62 -1.61 -29.35
CA GLY A 123 1.41 -2.77 -29.73
C GLY A 123 2.50 -3.06 -28.67
N ARG A 124 3.77 -2.97 -29.10
CA ARG A 124 4.91 -3.22 -28.20
C ARG A 124 5.50 -1.96 -27.58
N ASP A 125 5.01 -0.77 -27.91
CA ASP A 125 5.52 0.50 -27.40
C ASP A 125 4.93 0.82 -26.03
N ARG A 126 5.76 0.67 -24.99
CA ARG A 126 5.39 0.94 -23.59
C ARG A 126 5.02 2.39 -23.35
N VAL A 127 5.76 3.34 -23.91
CA VAL A 127 5.50 4.77 -23.72
C VAL A 127 4.15 5.15 -24.35
N LEU A 128 3.87 4.61 -25.53
CA LEU A 128 2.59 4.80 -26.20
C LEU A 128 1.45 4.15 -25.40
N PHE A 129 1.66 2.96 -24.84
CA PHE A 129 0.69 2.30 -23.99
C PHE A 129 0.32 3.13 -22.75
N GLU A 130 1.31 3.59 -22.00
CA GLU A 130 1.10 4.42 -20.81
C GLU A 130 0.37 5.74 -21.15
N ARG A 131 0.72 6.35 -22.31
CA ARG A 131 0.04 7.56 -22.82
C ARG A 131 -1.42 7.31 -23.20
N GLU A 132 -1.71 6.19 -23.89
CA GLU A 132 -3.07 5.83 -24.28
C GLU A 132 -3.95 5.52 -23.06
N LEU A 133 -3.40 4.85 -22.04
CA LEU A 133 -4.08 4.65 -20.76
C LEU A 133 -4.40 5.98 -20.08
N MET A 134 -3.41 6.87 -19.99
CA MET A 134 -3.59 8.18 -19.37
C MET A 134 -4.68 9.00 -20.08
N ARG A 135 -4.74 8.95 -21.42
CA ARG A 135 -5.79 9.60 -22.21
C ARG A 135 -7.18 9.07 -21.89
N GLN A 136 -7.26 7.80 -21.48
CA GLN A 136 -8.51 7.15 -21.06
C GLN A 136 -8.77 7.28 -19.55
N GLY A 137 -7.98 8.07 -18.83
CA GLY A 137 -8.12 8.26 -17.39
C GLY A 137 -7.65 7.08 -16.54
N ILE A 138 -6.82 6.20 -17.08
CA ILE A 138 -6.24 5.07 -16.37
C ILE A 138 -4.74 5.30 -16.18
N GLY A 139 -4.28 5.25 -14.93
CA GLY A 139 -2.87 5.17 -14.59
C GLY A 139 -2.41 3.72 -14.55
N VAL A 140 -1.13 3.48 -14.81
CA VAL A 140 -0.51 2.15 -14.62
C VAL A 140 0.77 2.27 -13.81
N VAL A 141 0.97 1.32 -12.91
CA VAL A 141 2.21 1.17 -12.14
C VAL A 141 2.74 -0.24 -12.39
N PHE A 142 3.88 -0.30 -13.08
CA PHE A 142 4.63 -1.53 -13.24
C PHE A 142 5.63 -1.66 -12.09
N ARG A 143 5.60 -2.81 -11.43
CA ARG A 143 6.65 -3.18 -10.46
C ARG A 143 7.68 -4.00 -11.22
N THR A 144 8.90 -3.50 -11.22
CA THR A 144 10.04 -4.10 -11.92
C THR A 144 11.14 -4.48 -10.94
N ASN A 145 11.87 -5.51 -11.26
CA ASN A 145 13.20 -5.76 -10.73
C ASN A 145 14.21 -5.72 -11.90
N GLU A 146 15.50 -5.92 -11.62
CA GLU A 146 16.55 -5.84 -12.64
C GLU A 146 16.31 -6.71 -13.88
N ALA A 147 15.52 -7.75 -13.77
CA ALA A 147 15.31 -8.74 -14.83
C ALA A 147 13.94 -8.64 -15.51
N ARG A 148 12.88 -8.14 -14.84
CA ARG A 148 11.52 -8.25 -15.40
C ARG A 148 10.46 -7.43 -14.66
N ILE A 149 9.33 -7.22 -15.35
CA ILE A 149 8.08 -6.77 -14.74
C ILE A 149 7.47 -7.94 -13.96
N TYR A 150 7.27 -7.78 -12.64
CA TYR A 150 6.65 -8.80 -11.79
C TYR A 150 5.27 -8.38 -11.26
N GLY A 151 4.84 -7.14 -11.51
CA GLY A 151 3.52 -6.66 -11.13
C GLY A 151 3.03 -5.58 -12.08
N ALA A 152 1.73 -5.58 -12.36
CA ALA A 152 1.02 -4.52 -13.07
C ALA A 152 -0.20 -4.14 -12.26
N THR A 153 -0.35 -2.85 -11.95
CA THR A 153 -1.48 -2.30 -11.20
C THR A 153 -2.09 -1.15 -11.99
N PHE A 154 -3.38 -1.23 -12.27
CA PHE A 154 -4.14 -0.24 -13.02
C PHE A 154 -4.97 0.61 -12.07
N ILE A 155 -4.97 1.92 -12.28
CA ILE A 155 -5.60 2.91 -11.42
C ILE A 155 -6.61 3.67 -12.27
N ASP A 156 -7.90 3.37 -12.09
CA ASP A 156 -8.98 4.06 -12.76
C ASP A 156 -9.36 5.31 -11.97
N HIS A 157 -9.06 6.47 -12.56
CA HIS A 157 -9.30 7.76 -11.93
C HIS A 157 -10.77 8.18 -11.96
N ALA A 158 -11.55 7.71 -12.93
CA ALA A 158 -12.97 8.02 -13.04
C ALA A 158 -13.77 7.39 -11.91
N ASP A 159 -13.59 6.10 -11.70
CA ASP A 159 -14.30 5.33 -10.67
C ASP A 159 -13.55 5.26 -9.34
N LYS A 160 -12.35 5.85 -9.26
CA LYS A 160 -11.45 5.77 -8.10
C LYS A 160 -11.23 4.33 -7.64
N THR A 161 -11.00 3.43 -8.60
CA THR A 161 -10.77 2.01 -8.36
C THR A 161 -9.37 1.59 -8.77
N VAL A 162 -8.86 0.58 -8.09
CA VAL A 162 -7.51 0.06 -8.33
C VAL A 162 -7.58 -1.44 -8.52
N PHE A 163 -6.92 -1.92 -9.55
CA PHE A 163 -6.90 -3.33 -9.90
C PHE A 163 -5.47 -3.82 -10.13
N ASN A 164 -5.09 -4.90 -9.46
CA ASN A 164 -3.98 -5.70 -9.96
C ASN A 164 -4.38 -6.32 -11.31
N GLY A 165 -3.50 -6.30 -12.30
CA GLY A 165 -3.81 -6.77 -13.65
C GLY A 165 -4.33 -8.21 -13.68
N SER A 166 -3.77 -9.12 -12.87
CA SER A 166 -4.23 -10.51 -12.76
C SER A 166 -5.70 -10.66 -12.28
N ARG A 167 -6.28 -9.63 -11.67
CA ARG A 167 -7.70 -9.62 -11.26
C ARG A 167 -8.64 -9.18 -12.38
N LEU A 168 -8.14 -8.41 -13.34
CA LEU A 168 -8.88 -8.02 -14.54
C LEU A 168 -8.91 -9.15 -15.57
N GLY A 169 -7.83 -9.93 -15.66
CA GLY A 169 -7.72 -11.05 -16.57
C GLY A 169 -6.27 -11.54 -16.69
N LYS A 170 -6.09 -12.77 -17.20
CA LYS A 170 -4.75 -13.32 -17.40
C LYS A 170 -3.95 -12.52 -18.43
N GLU A 171 -4.63 -11.92 -19.39
CA GLU A 171 -4.11 -11.05 -20.45
C GLU A 171 -3.55 -9.72 -19.92
N PHE A 172 -3.88 -9.35 -18.69
CA PHE A 172 -3.35 -8.15 -18.02
C PHE A 172 -2.34 -8.48 -16.92
N SER A 173 -1.86 -9.71 -16.88
CA SER A 173 -0.85 -10.14 -15.91
C SER A 173 0.53 -9.53 -16.22
N ALA A 174 1.37 -9.42 -15.20
CA ALA A 174 2.72 -8.90 -15.34
C ALA A 174 3.56 -9.63 -16.39
N ASN A 175 3.38 -10.95 -16.52
CA ASN A 175 4.11 -11.75 -17.52
C ASN A 175 3.77 -11.31 -18.94
N VAL A 176 2.49 -11.02 -19.24
CA VAL A 176 2.08 -10.55 -20.56
C VAL A 176 2.75 -9.21 -20.90
N PHE A 177 2.79 -8.27 -19.97
CA PHE A 177 3.48 -7.00 -20.18
C PHE A 177 4.98 -7.14 -20.27
N ASN A 178 5.56 -8.08 -19.54
CA ASN A 178 6.97 -8.42 -19.67
C ASN A 178 7.30 -8.91 -21.09
N ASP A 179 6.49 -9.81 -21.64
CA ASP A 179 6.66 -10.34 -22.99
C ASP A 179 6.35 -9.27 -24.06
N LEU A 180 5.34 -8.43 -23.81
CA LEU A 180 4.92 -7.36 -24.72
C LEU A 180 6.00 -6.30 -24.88
N PHE A 181 6.64 -5.88 -23.79
CA PHE A 181 7.64 -4.81 -23.78
C PHE A 181 9.09 -5.33 -23.76
N ALA A 182 9.30 -6.64 -23.93
CA ALA A 182 10.64 -7.23 -24.00
C ALA A 182 11.50 -6.53 -25.06
N GLY A 183 12.65 -5.99 -24.61
CA GLY A 183 13.64 -5.34 -25.50
C GLY A 183 13.55 -3.81 -25.57
N GLN A 184 12.59 -3.16 -24.89
CA GLN A 184 12.51 -1.68 -24.92
C GLN A 184 13.18 -0.98 -23.72
N ASP A 185 13.31 -1.64 -22.57
CA ASP A 185 13.86 -1.05 -21.35
C ASP A 185 15.27 -1.55 -20.96
N GLY A 186 15.99 -2.18 -21.89
CA GLY A 186 17.27 -2.83 -21.56
C GLY A 186 17.14 -4.03 -20.61
N ILE A 187 15.93 -4.46 -20.31
CA ILE A 187 15.64 -5.67 -19.54
C ILE A 187 15.80 -6.84 -20.50
N HIS A 188 17.01 -7.35 -20.63
CA HIS A 188 17.25 -8.59 -21.35
C HIS A 188 16.65 -9.74 -20.55
N PRO A 189 15.78 -10.60 -21.16
CA PRO A 189 15.43 -11.85 -20.53
C PRO A 189 16.71 -12.65 -20.31
N PRO A 190 16.86 -13.38 -19.20
CA PRO A 190 18.02 -14.23 -19.02
C PRO A 190 18.06 -15.21 -20.20
N GLN A 191 19.15 -15.18 -20.96
CA GLN A 191 19.42 -16.19 -21.98
C GLN A 191 19.37 -17.56 -21.30
N GLN A 192 18.41 -18.38 -21.71
CA GLN A 192 18.39 -19.77 -21.33
C GLN A 192 19.68 -20.40 -21.84
N SER A 193 20.66 -20.56 -20.94
CA SER A 193 21.79 -21.43 -21.20
C SER A 193 21.25 -22.84 -21.40
N ALA A 194 21.32 -23.31 -22.63
CA ALA A 194 21.02 -24.68 -22.97
C ALA A 194 21.87 -25.64 -22.14
N GLY A 195 21.21 -26.63 -21.57
CA GLY A 195 21.83 -27.89 -21.19
C GLY A 195 22.30 -28.03 -19.76
N VAL A 196 21.41 -28.42 -18.85
CA VAL A 196 21.74 -29.47 -17.86
C VAL A 196 20.47 -30.33 -17.71
N GLU A 197 20.55 -31.55 -18.22
CA GLU A 197 19.57 -32.64 -18.01
C GLU A 197 19.45 -32.93 -16.51
N ARG A 198 18.22 -32.90 -15.98
CA ARG A 198 17.90 -33.44 -14.66
C ARG A 198 17.28 -34.83 -14.82
N PRO A 199 17.76 -35.82 -14.06
CA PRO A 199 17.12 -37.14 -14.03
C PRO A 199 15.76 -37.07 -13.34
N ALA A 200 14.80 -37.79 -13.89
CA ALA A 200 13.47 -37.99 -13.34
C ALA A 200 13.52 -38.69 -11.97
N GLN A 201 12.82 -38.13 -10.99
CA GLN A 201 12.31 -38.91 -9.85
C GLN A 201 10.80 -38.73 -9.76
N GLN A 202 10.12 -39.83 -10.04
CA GLN A 202 8.72 -40.08 -9.71
C GLN A 202 8.55 -40.14 -8.20
N GLN A 203 7.52 -39.48 -7.68
CA GLN A 203 6.65 -40.10 -6.67
C GLN A 203 5.40 -39.23 -6.51
N GLY A 204 4.24 -39.87 -6.70
CA GLY A 204 2.92 -39.33 -6.51
C GLY A 204 2.53 -39.22 -5.05
N HIS A 205 1.61 -38.29 -4.80
CA HIS A 205 0.62 -38.48 -3.73
C HIS A 205 -0.64 -37.65 -4.06
N THR A 206 -1.74 -38.37 -4.07
CA THR A 206 -3.13 -37.93 -4.08
C THR A 206 -3.46 -37.23 -2.77
N GLY A 207 -4.14 -36.07 -2.79
CA GLY A 207 -4.65 -35.42 -1.59
C GLY A 207 -5.49 -34.20 -1.93
N ALA A 208 -6.72 -34.23 -1.46
CA ALA A 208 -7.83 -33.33 -1.70
C ALA A 208 -7.50 -31.84 -1.49
N ALA A 209 -8.12 -31.00 -2.32
CA ALA A 209 -8.04 -29.57 -2.26
C ALA A 209 -8.91 -29.03 -1.11
N GLU A 210 -8.29 -28.54 -0.05
CA GLU A 210 -8.92 -27.63 0.89
C GLU A 210 -8.61 -26.18 0.48
N TRP A 211 -9.67 -25.39 0.26
CA TRP A 211 -9.57 -23.98 -0.05
C TRP A 211 -9.23 -23.18 1.21
N ASN A 212 -7.97 -22.84 1.38
CA ASN A 212 -7.52 -21.95 2.45
C ASN A 212 -7.69 -20.48 2.04
N VAL A 213 -8.63 -19.77 2.69
CA VAL A 213 -8.97 -18.36 2.46
C VAL A 213 -8.02 -17.43 3.24
N ASN A 214 -6.73 -17.64 3.13
CA ASN A 214 -5.73 -16.71 3.66
C ASN A 214 -4.74 -16.34 2.56
N GLY A 215 -5.21 -15.47 1.64
CA GLY A 215 -4.35 -14.83 0.67
C GLY A 215 -3.46 -13.77 1.32
N HIS A 216 -2.42 -14.19 2.02
CA HIS A 216 -1.26 -13.35 2.26
C HIS A 216 -0.43 -13.38 0.97
N ASP A 217 -0.48 -12.29 0.20
CA ASP A 217 0.54 -12.01 -0.81
C ASP A 217 1.87 -11.74 -0.09
N THR A 218 2.54 -12.81 0.31
CA THR A 218 3.92 -12.79 0.82
C THR A 218 4.90 -12.98 -0.33
N ASP A 219 4.84 -12.12 -1.35
CA ASP A 219 5.88 -12.03 -2.36
C ASP A 219 6.50 -10.62 -2.35
N TYR A 220 7.05 -10.25 -1.19
CA TYR A 220 8.02 -9.18 -1.08
C TYR A 220 9.31 -9.76 -0.53
N GLN A 221 10.19 -10.20 -1.39
CA GLN A 221 11.61 -10.35 -1.05
C GLN A 221 12.30 -9.01 -1.31
N PRO A 222 12.80 -8.32 -0.28
CA PRO A 222 13.67 -7.16 -0.46
C PRO A 222 15.10 -7.66 -0.70
N ASP A 223 15.50 -7.83 -1.95
CA ASP A 223 16.90 -7.90 -2.32
C ASP A 223 17.41 -6.47 -2.53
N HIS A 224 17.74 -5.78 -1.46
CA HIS A 224 18.74 -4.74 -1.45
C HIS A 224 19.54 -4.81 -0.14
N LYS A 225 20.75 -5.34 -0.25
CA LYS A 225 21.82 -5.06 0.68
C LYS A 225 22.04 -3.55 0.62
N ASP A 226 21.59 -2.84 1.66
CA ASP A 226 22.32 -1.77 2.35
C ASP A 226 21.35 -1.00 3.26
N ASN A 227 21.74 -0.87 4.53
CA ASN A 227 21.12 -0.04 5.57
C ASN A 227 19.79 -0.49 6.17
N THR A 228 19.42 -1.76 6.12
CA THR A 228 18.21 -2.26 6.79
C THR A 228 18.23 -2.04 8.32
N ALA A 229 19.40 -2.12 8.94
CA ALA A 229 19.53 -1.91 10.39
C ALA A 229 19.29 -0.44 10.79
N GLN A 230 19.77 0.53 9.99
CA GLN A 230 19.57 1.96 10.27
C GLN A 230 18.12 2.40 10.04
N ASN A 231 17.49 1.87 8.98
CA ASN A 231 16.09 2.16 8.67
C ASN A 231 15.13 1.51 9.67
N VAL A 232 15.44 0.32 10.16
CA VAL A 232 14.67 -0.35 11.23
C VAL A 232 14.81 0.43 12.54
N ALA A 233 16.01 0.89 12.91
CA ALA A 233 16.22 1.69 14.11
C ALA A 233 15.44 3.02 14.07
N ASN A 234 15.38 3.68 12.90
CA ASN A 234 14.60 4.90 12.72
C ASN A 234 13.08 4.62 12.75
N ALA A 235 12.62 3.49 12.21
CA ALA A 235 11.22 3.06 12.31
C ALA A 235 10.84 2.74 13.76
N PHE A 236 11.73 2.12 14.53
CA PHE A 236 11.51 1.84 15.96
C PHE A 236 11.31 3.13 16.78
N SER A 237 12.09 4.18 16.52
CA SER A 237 11.93 5.46 17.21
C SER A 237 10.57 6.13 16.96
N LEU A 238 9.96 5.84 15.80
CA LEU A 238 8.64 6.38 15.44
C LEU A 238 7.49 5.75 16.25
N PHE A 239 7.64 4.52 16.72
CA PHE A 239 6.56 3.80 17.43
C PHE A 239 6.79 3.68 18.93
N ALA A 240 7.93 4.15 19.46
CA ALA A 240 8.16 4.24 20.90
C ALA A 240 7.14 5.20 21.54
N PRO A 241 6.52 4.85 22.68
CA PRO A 241 5.65 5.75 23.39
C PRO A 241 6.46 6.98 23.81
N VAL A 242 5.89 8.16 23.60
CA VAL A 242 6.47 9.41 24.09
C VAL A 242 6.45 9.34 25.61
N GLN A 243 7.61 9.20 26.24
CA GLN A 243 7.75 9.43 27.67
C GLN A 243 7.51 10.92 27.86
N GLY A 244 6.33 11.24 28.42
CA GLY A 244 6.02 12.59 28.88
C GLY A 244 7.03 12.99 29.93
N GLY A 245 7.85 13.99 29.62
CA GLY A 245 8.70 14.64 30.58
C GLY A 245 7.83 15.19 31.70
N ALA A 246 7.94 14.58 32.87
CA ALA A 246 7.36 15.11 34.09
C ALA A 246 8.19 16.32 34.50
N SER A 247 7.79 17.51 34.08
CA SER A 247 8.11 18.74 34.79
C SER A 247 7.11 18.86 35.91
N GLY A 248 7.63 18.77 37.13
CA GLY A 248 6.80 18.83 38.32
C GLY A 248 6.08 20.16 38.44
N ASP A 249 4.82 20.07 38.70
CA ASP A 249 4.09 20.97 39.61
C ASP A 249 2.90 20.16 40.14
N GLN A 250 3.04 19.71 41.39
CA GLN A 250 1.95 19.10 42.14
C GLN A 250 1.17 20.22 42.85
N PRO A 251 -0.09 20.45 42.51
CA PRO A 251 -0.97 21.19 43.40
C PRO A 251 -1.43 20.27 44.54
N ALA A 252 -1.28 20.76 45.78
CA ALA A 252 -1.65 20.11 47.04
C ALA A 252 -3.11 19.61 47.05
N PRO A 253 -3.42 18.53 47.80
CA PRO A 253 -4.76 17.94 47.85
C PRO A 253 -5.72 18.84 48.60
N GLN A 254 -6.75 19.39 47.94
CA GLN A 254 -7.85 20.09 48.57
C GLN A 254 -8.75 19.10 49.32
N GLN A 255 -8.86 19.33 50.63
CA GLN A 255 -9.77 18.61 51.53
C GLN A 255 -11.23 18.84 51.12
N ARG A 256 -11.93 17.80 50.76
CA ARG A 256 -13.39 17.80 50.51
C ARG A 256 -14.13 17.98 51.81
N LYS A 257 -14.76 19.15 52.04
CA LYS A 257 -15.71 19.42 53.12
C LYS A 257 -16.95 18.53 52.95
N LYS A 258 -17.25 17.71 53.98
CA LYS A 258 -18.46 16.88 54.07
C LYS A 258 -19.70 17.77 54.20
N LYS A 259 -20.63 17.70 53.24
CA LYS A 259 -21.96 18.34 53.37
C LYS A 259 -22.80 17.56 54.40
N LYS A 260 -23.21 18.25 55.46
CA LYS A 260 -24.20 17.78 56.46
C LYS A 260 -25.55 17.61 55.80
N LYS A 261 -26.17 16.43 55.93
CA LYS A 261 -27.59 16.18 55.60
C LYS A 261 -28.47 16.92 56.63
N ARG A 262 -29.33 17.82 56.17
CA ARG A 262 -30.46 18.36 56.96
C ARG A 262 -31.58 17.31 56.96
N LYS A 263 -31.96 16.85 58.14
CA LYS A 263 -33.21 16.13 58.39
C LYS A 263 -34.37 17.12 58.32
N PHE A 264 -35.34 16.88 57.46
CA PHE A 264 -36.63 17.53 57.50
C PHE A 264 -37.53 16.73 58.46
N GLY A 265 -37.89 17.35 59.58
CA GLY A 265 -38.88 16.81 60.49
C GLY A 265 -40.30 17.04 59.93
N ARG A 266 -41.09 16.00 60.07
CA ARG A 266 -42.52 15.98 59.76
C ARG A 266 -43.23 16.42 61.06
N GLN A 267 -44.08 17.48 61.04
CA GLN A 267 -45.13 17.76 62.02
C GLN A 267 -46.47 17.84 61.27
N GLN A 268 -47.34 17.04 61.73
CA GLN A 268 -48.79 16.97 61.87
C GLN A 268 -49.63 17.79 60.87
#